data_39457c51b2322872246f3cf10ca62eed
#
_entry.id   39457c51b2322872246f3cf10ca62eed
#
_cell.length_a   1.000
_cell.length_b   1.000
_cell.length_c   1.000
_cell.angle_alpha   90.00
_cell.angle_beta   90.00
_cell.angle_gamma   90.00
#
_symmetry.space_group_name_H-M   'P 1'
#
loop_
_entity.id
_entity.type
_entity.pdbx_description
1 polymer ?
#
loop_
_entity_poly.entity_id
_entity_poly.type
_entity_poly.pdbx_seq_one_letter_code
_entity_poly.pdbx_strand_id
1 'polypeptide(L)'
;MVLNLQQLSFTPKGDEQPIIGPIDLQLKQGEWLVILGGNGSGKSLLAQLLAGWLPDLLTGSIQGIGIVQNIALDKSRLVSLAPGRQLVQQSPQLQLSGCAFTVEQEIAFGPENLGLSDNEIRFRVKEAMALTQCEYLRFHPPSTLSGGEAQRVVIASALAMHPKLLLLDEAFSRLTPNATQQLQLRIKHYAKEHKCSVVIFERNLLPAISLSEQFLLLEAGKIKAKGTLDSIFPFLFSTINAPDAWQALHWLIENHHWDKNIVNNDKALLNAFKEFYVTAQ
;
A
#
# COMPACT_ATOMS: atom_id res chain seq x y z
N MET A 1 -8.49 7.72 -14.99
CA MET A 1 -8.53 7.83 -13.52
C MET A 1 -8.67 6.43 -12.96
N VAL A 2 -7.85 6.02 -11.98
CA VAL A 2 -8.00 4.72 -11.31
C VAL A 2 -8.82 4.83 -10.04
N LEU A 3 -8.69 5.95 -9.31
CA LEU A 3 -9.51 6.31 -8.16
C LEU A 3 -10.13 7.68 -8.36
N ASN A 4 -11.42 7.82 -8.05
CA ASN A 4 -12.12 9.08 -7.96
C ASN A 4 -13.12 9.01 -6.79
N LEU A 5 -12.73 9.58 -5.67
CA LEU A 5 -13.53 9.67 -4.46
C LEU A 5 -13.93 11.11 -4.24
N GLN A 6 -15.23 11.37 -4.02
CA GLN A 6 -15.77 12.69 -3.73
C GLN A 6 -16.70 12.58 -2.53
N GLN A 7 -16.31 13.20 -1.43
CA GLN A 7 -17.01 13.17 -0.15
C GLN A 7 -17.37 11.73 0.27
N LEU A 8 -16.48 10.77 -0.08
CA LEU A 8 -16.72 9.35 0.21
C LEU A 8 -16.65 9.12 1.71
N SER A 9 -17.68 8.51 2.26
CA SER A 9 -17.70 8.06 3.66
C SER A 9 -18.30 6.67 3.78
N PHE A 10 -17.92 5.98 4.85
CA PHE A 10 -18.46 4.66 5.21
C PHE A 10 -18.90 4.65 6.66
N THR A 11 -20.16 4.27 6.88
CA THR A 11 -20.78 4.12 8.19
C THR A 11 -21.20 2.68 8.38
N PRO A 12 -20.62 1.93 9.37
CA PRO A 12 -21.07 0.59 9.71
C PRO A 12 -22.53 0.56 10.12
N LYS A 13 -23.18 -0.58 9.93
CA LYS A 13 -24.55 -0.77 10.36
C LYS A 13 -24.66 -0.71 11.89
N GLY A 14 -25.48 0.20 12.39
CA GLY A 14 -25.67 0.42 13.82
C GLY A 14 -24.91 1.63 14.38
N ASP A 15 -23.96 2.18 13.62
CA ASP A 15 -23.28 3.41 13.99
C ASP A 15 -24.01 4.64 13.44
N GLU A 16 -23.96 5.75 14.17
CA GLU A 16 -24.56 7.04 13.74
C GLU A 16 -23.58 7.87 12.92
N GLN A 17 -22.28 7.65 13.11
CA GLN A 17 -21.22 8.46 12.49
C GLN A 17 -20.34 7.62 11.57
N PRO A 18 -19.84 8.19 10.48
CA PRO A 18 -18.91 7.50 9.61
C PRO A 18 -17.59 7.26 10.34
N ILE A 19 -17.06 6.04 10.20
CA ILE A 19 -15.73 5.68 10.68
C ILE A 19 -14.63 5.97 9.65
N ILE A 20 -15.01 6.19 8.37
CA ILE A 20 -14.17 6.67 7.29
C ILE A 20 -14.88 7.82 6.58
N GLY A 21 -14.14 8.87 6.33
CA GLY A 21 -14.60 10.00 5.53
C GLY A 21 -15.12 11.20 6.33
N PRO A 22 -15.54 12.24 5.60
CA PRO A 22 -15.54 12.34 4.13
C PRO A 22 -14.12 12.40 3.52
N ILE A 23 -13.92 11.68 2.40
CA ILE A 23 -12.63 11.60 1.69
C ILE A 23 -12.79 12.10 0.25
N ASP A 24 -11.92 13.06 -0.13
CA ASP A 24 -11.73 13.52 -1.50
C ASP A 24 -10.34 13.10 -1.99
N LEU A 25 -10.32 12.13 -2.91
CA LEU A 25 -9.08 11.55 -3.42
C LEU A 25 -9.20 11.20 -4.91
N GLN A 26 -8.19 11.60 -5.68
CA GLN A 26 -8.06 11.23 -7.08
C GLN A 26 -6.68 10.63 -7.32
N LEU A 27 -6.61 9.55 -8.09
CA LEU A 27 -5.38 8.92 -8.53
C LEU A 27 -5.50 8.55 -10.01
N LYS A 28 -4.52 8.94 -10.81
CA LYS A 28 -4.47 8.55 -12.23
C LYS A 28 -3.88 7.15 -12.36
N GLN A 29 -4.10 6.53 -13.51
CA GLN A 29 -3.53 5.22 -13.79
C GLN A 29 -2.00 5.28 -13.85
N GLY A 30 -1.34 4.32 -13.19
CA GLY A 30 0.11 4.24 -13.10
C GLY A 30 0.74 5.15 -12.04
N GLU A 31 -0.04 6.00 -11.36
CA GLU A 31 0.46 6.80 -10.25
C GLU A 31 0.55 5.99 -8.96
N TRP A 32 1.44 6.46 -8.09
CA TRP A 32 1.64 5.91 -6.74
C TRP A 32 1.16 6.91 -5.70
N LEU A 33 0.57 6.40 -4.63
CA LEU A 33 0.14 7.18 -3.46
C LEU A 33 0.60 6.49 -2.19
N VAL A 34 1.16 7.24 -1.27
CA VAL A 34 1.45 6.76 0.09
C VAL A 34 0.45 7.38 1.06
N ILE A 35 -0.26 6.53 1.80
CA ILE A 35 -1.18 6.92 2.87
C ILE A 35 -0.53 6.59 4.20
N LEU A 36 -0.18 7.62 4.95
CA LEU A 36 0.42 7.52 6.27
C LEU A 36 -0.64 7.73 7.35
N GLY A 37 -0.45 7.09 8.50
CA GLY A 37 -1.33 7.29 9.66
C GLY A 37 -0.98 6.34 10.80
N GLY A 38 -1.28 6.74 12.02
CA GLY A 38 -1.08 5.91 13.21
C GLY A 38 -2.02 4.70 13.29
N ASN A 39 -1.88 3.92 14.35
CA ASN A 39 -2.83 2.84 14.64
C ASN A 39 -4.22 3.43 14.87
N GLY A 40 -5.26 2.75 14.34
CA GLY A 40 -6.64 3.24 14.45
C GLY A 40 -7.00 4.44 13.56
N SER A 41 -6.09 4.90 12.69
CA SER A 41 -6.37 6.01 11.77
C SER A 41 -7.35 5.68 10.65
N GLY A 42 -7.69 4.41 10.43
CA GLY A 42 -8.62 3.95 9.38
C GLY A 42 -7.95 3.45 8.10
N LYS A 43 -6.61 3.32 8.04
CA LYS A 43 -5.87 2.89 6.85
C LYS A 43 -6.39 1.57 6.27
N SER A 44 -6.41 0.51 7.10
CA SER A 44 -6.83 -0.83 6.66
C SER A 44 -8.29 -0.84 6.21
N LEU A 45 -9.14 -0.08 6.88
CA LEU A 45 -10.55 0.04 6.49
C LEU A 45 -10.71 0.76 5.14
N LEU A 46 -9.92 1.83 4.92
CA LEU A 46 -9.88 2.52 3.63
C LEU A 46 -9.33 1.59 2.54
N ALA A 47 -8.29 0.80 2.82
CA ALA A 47 -7.74 -0.18 1.90
C ALA A 47 -8.80 -1.22 1.49
N GLN A 48 -9.56 -1.77 2.45
CA GLN A 48 -10.65 -2.71 2.23
C GLN A 48 -11.80 -2.07 1.42
N LEU A 49 -12.14 -0.83 1.71
CA LEU A 49 -13.16 -0.09 0.94
C LEU A 49 -12.73 0.08 -0.52
N LEU A 50 -11.48 0.48 -0.77
CA LEU A 50 -10.93 0.62 -2.13
C LEU A 50 -10.79 -0.72 -2.86
N ALA A 51 -10.51 -1.81 -2.14
CA ALA A 51 -10.50 -3.16 -2.69
C ALA A 51 -11.91 -3.65 -3.07
N GLY A 52 -12.95 -3.00 -2.55
CA GLY A 52 -14.35 -3.41 -2.74
C GLY A 52 -14.79 -4.53 -1.79
N TRP A 53 -14.06 -4.72 -0.68
CA TRP A 53 -14.44 -5.69 0.36
C TRP A 53 -15.57 -5.17 1.23
N LEU A 54 -15.76 -3.86 1.30
CA LEU A 54 -16.87 -3.22 1.97
C LEU A 54 -17.90 -2.76 0.94
N PRO A 55 -19.19 -2.92 1.24
CA PRO A 55 -19.80 -3.32 2.51
C PRO A 55 -20.00 -4.83 2.70
N ASP A 56 -19.49 -5.70 1.84
CA ASP A 56 -19.74 -7.15 1.89
C ASP A 56 -19.19 -7.81 3.17
N LEU A 57 -17.95 -7.44 3.59
CA LEU A 57 -17.31 -8.00 4.80
C LEU A 57 -17.73 -7.29 6.09
N LEU A 58 -18.04 -6.01 6.03
CA LEU A 58 -18.56 -5.22 7.13
C LEU A 58 -19.78 -4.48 6.64
N THR A 59 -20.95 -4.93 7.06
CA THR A 59 -22.23 -4.33 6.65
C THR A 59 -22.29 -2.86 7.05
N GLY A 60 -22.65 -2.01 6.12
CA GLY A 60 -22.73 -0.57 6.33
C GLY A 60 -23.24 0.18 5.11
N SER A 61 -23.20 1.50 5.18
CA SER A 61 -23.60 2.39 4.11
C SER A 61 -22.43 3.21 3.58
N ILE A 62 -22.33 3.32 2.27
CA ILE A 62 -21.40 4.20 1.57
C ILE A 62 -22.17 5.45 1.16
N GLN A 63 -21.64 6.63 1.47
CA GLN A 63 -22.16 7.92 1.02
C GLN A 63 -21.10 8.65 0.19
N GLY A 64 -21.54 9.60 -0.64
CA GLY A 64 -20.66 10.30 -1.58
C GLY A 64 -20.41 9.48 -2.86
N ILE A 65 -19.40 9.84 -3.62
CA ILE A 65 -19.02 9.18 -4.87
C ILE A 65 -17.72 8.40 -4.65
N GLY A 66 -17.76 7.10 -4.86
CA GLY A 66 -16.58 6.22 -4.85
C GLY A 66 -16.51 5.45 -6.16
N ILE A 67 -15.63 5.86 -7.07
CA ILE A 67 -15.39 5.16 -8.34
C ILE A 67 -13.94 4.66 -8.34
N VAL A 68 -13.79 3.36 -8.52
CA VAL A 68 -12.49 2.69 -8.66
C VAL A 68 -12.50 1.90 -9.95
N GLN A 69 -11.57 2.21 -10.86
CA GLN A 69 -11.49 1.57 -12.19
C GLN A 69 -12.82 1.64 -12.96
N ASN A 70 -13.48 2.80 -12.95
CA ASN A 70 -14.77 3.06 -13.56
C ASN A 70 -15.95 2.25 -12.98
N ILE A 71 -15.77 1.60 -11.84
CA ILE A 71 -16.81 0.82 -11.15
C ILE A 71 -17.15 1.52 -9.83
N ALA A 72 -18.42 1.76 -9.59
CA ALA A 72 -18.91 2.37 -8.35
C ALA A 72 -18.81 1.36 -7.18
N LEU A 73 -18.31 1.81 -6.04
CA LEU A 73 -18.06 0.97 -4.87
C LEU A 73 -19.36 0.45 -4.22
N ASP A 74 -20.42 1.23 -4.30
CA ASP A 74 -21.72 0.91 -3.71
C ASP A 74 -22.53 -0.14 -4.50
N LYS A 75 -22.14 -0.44 -5.74
CA LYS A 75 -22.89 -1.30 -6.68
C LYS A 75 -22.12 -2.54 -7.12
N SER A 76 -20.87 -2.68 -6.67
CA SER A 76 -19.99 -3.72 -7.17
C SER A 76 -20.01 -4.96 -6.28
N ARG A 77 -19.98 -6.15 -6.91
CA ARG A 77 -19.75 -7.40 -6.21
C ARG A 77 -18.24 -7.69 -6.16
N LEU A 78 -17.74 -8.16 -5.03
CA LEU A 78 -16.33 -8.46 -4.80
C LEU A 78 -15.71 -9.32 -5.92
N VAL A 79 -16.41 -10.35 -6.37
CA VAL A 79 -15.95 -11.26 -7.43
C VAL A 79 -15.67 -10.54 -8.75
N SER A 80 -16.46 -9.52 -9.11
CA SER A 80 -16.25 -8.75 -10.34
C SER A 80 -15.08 -7.76 -10.24
N LEU A 81 -14.64 -7.44 -9.04
CA LEU A 81 -13.58 -6.48 -8.77
C LEU A 81 -12.19 -7.14 -8.65
N ALA A 82 -12.16 -8.38 -8.17
CA ALA A 82 -10.94 -9.12 -7.88
C ALA A 82 -9.92 -9.17 -9.05
N PRO A 83 -10.32 -9.32 -10.32
CA PRO A 83 -9.33 -9.34 -11.42
C PRO A 83 -8.54 -8.03 -11.56
N GLY A 84 -9.15 -6.89 -11.25
CA GLY A 84 -8.52 -5.58 -11.45
C GLY A 84 -7.84 -4.99 -10.23
N ARG A 85 -8.19 -5.47 -9.03
CA ARG A 85 -7.75 -4.91 -7.74
C ARG A 85 -7.24 -6.00 -6.83
N GLN A 86 -6.06 -5.78 -6.28
CA GLN A 86 -5.50 -6.71 -5.30
C GLN A 86 -5.14 -5.94 -4.02
N LEU A 87 -5.48 -6.52 -2.88
CA LEU A 87 -5.14 -6.01 -1.56
C LEU A 87 -4.23 -7.01 -0.86
N VAL A 88 -3.02 -6.57 -0.51
CA VAL A 88 -2.11 -7.30 0.35
C VAL A 88 -2.15 -6.68 1.74
N GLN A 89 -2.47 -7.49 2.75
CA GLN A 89 -2.61 -7.07 4.15
C GLN A 89 -1.38 -7.42 4.98
N GLN A 90 -1.34 -6.89 6.20
CA GLN A 90 -0.25 -7.08 7.16
C GLN A 90 -0.04 -8.54 7.58
N SER A 91 -1.10 -9.36 7.60
CA SER A 91 -1.07 -10.76 8.07
C SER A 91 -1.13 -11.74 6.89
N PRO A 92 0.02 -12.14 6.31
CA PRO A 92 0.04 -12.95 5.10
C PRO A 92 -0.59 -14.33 5.28
N GLN A 93 -0.47 -14.95 6.45
CA GLN A 93 -1.06 -16.27 6.72
C GLN A 93 -2.58 -16.31 6.57
N LEU A 94 -3.25 -15.18 6.81
CA LEU A 94 -4.71 -15.07 6.64
C LEU A 94 -5.14 -14.86 5.17
N GLN A 95 -4.18 -14.62 4.29
CA GLN A 95 -4.42 -14.41 2.85
C GLN A 95 -4.03 -15.60 1.98
N LEU A 96 -3.34 -16.60 2.54
CA LEU A 96 -3.11 -17.86 1.85
C LEU A 96 -4.44 -18.60 1.68
N SER A 97 -4.66 -19.20 0.50
CA SER A 97 -5.93 -19.85 0.13
C SER A 97 -6.31 -21.03 1.03
N GLY A 98 -5.28 -21.71 1.59
CA GLY A 98 -5.44 -22.94 2.32
C GLY A 98 -5.82 -24.15 1.46
N CYS A 99 -5.89 -23.98 0.15
CA CYS A 99 -6.28 -25.02 -0.83
C CYS A 99 -5.10 -25.59 -1.62
N ALA A 100 -3.95 -24.90 -1.59
CA ALA A 100 -2.77 -25.26 -2.38
C ALA A 100 -1.81 -26.13 -1.57
N PHE A 101 -1.22 -27.14 -2.22
CA PHE A 101 -0.19 -27.99 -1.65
C PHE A 101 1.23 -27.42 -1.82
N THR A 102 1.42 -26.54 -2.79
CA THR A 102 2.70 -25.89 -3.08
C THR A 102 2.55 -24.39 -3.26
N VAL A 103 3.64 -23.65 -3.07
CA VAL A 103 3.68 -22.20 -3.33
C VAL A 103 3.34 -21.86 -4.79
N GLU A 104 3.79 -22.70 -5.75
CA GLU A 104 3.43 -22.51 -7.16
C GLU A 104 1.90 -22.57 -7.37
N GLN A 105 1.24 -23.54 -6.76
CA GLN A 105 -0.22 -23.67 -6.81
C GLN A 105 -0.93 -22.53 -6.09
N GLU A 106 -0.38 -22.06 -4.97
CA GLU A 106 -0.92 -20.91 -4.24
C GLU A 106 -0.92 -19.63 -5.10
N ILE A 107 0.18 -19.39 -5.83
CA ILE A 107 0.29 -18.23 -6.72
C ILE A 107 -0.59 -18.42 -7.98
N ALA A 108 -0.76 -19.65 -8.46
CA ALA A 108 -1.59 -19.98 -9.60
C ALA A 108 -3.10 -19.87 -9.29
N PHE A 109 -3.49 -20.01 -8.03
CA PHE A 109 -4.89 -20.09 -7.60
C PHE A 109 -5.78 -18.96 -8.14
N GLY A 110 -5.31 -17.70 -8.07
CA GLY A 110 -6.05 -16.57 -8.62
C GLY A 110 -6.20 -16.62 -10.15
N PRO A 111 -5.11 -16.72 -10.92
CA PRO A 111 -5.15 -16.90 -12.38
C PRO A 111 -5.98 -18.07 -12.87
N GLU A 112 -5.97 -19.21 -12.16
CA GLU A 112 -6.82 -20.38 -12.45
C GLU A 112 -8.32 -20.05 -12.30
N ASN A 113 -8.68 -19.36 -11.22
CA ASN A 113 -10.06 -18.92 -11.00
C ASN A 113 -10.55 -17.89 -12.04
N LEU A 114 -9.64 -17.22 -12.74
CA LEU A 114 -9.98 -16.35 -13.88
C LEU A 114 -10.21 -17.15 -15.18
N GLY A 115 -9.95 -18.46 -15.19
CA GLY A 115 -10.06 -19.31 -16.38
C GLY A 115 -9.02 -18.98 -17.45
N LEU A 116 -7.83 -18.53 -17.07
CA LEU A 116 -6.74 -18.24 -18.00
C LEU A 116 -6.18 -19.55 -18.59
N SER A 117 -5.53 -19.46 -19.75
CA SER A 117 -4.86 -20.61 -20.34
C SER A 117 -3.66 -21.07 -19.51
N ASP A 118 -3.31 -22.34 -19.57
CA ASP A 118 -2.16 -22.92 -18.85
C ASP A 118 -0.84 -22.17 -19.13
N ASN A 119 -0.63 -21.75 -20.38
CA ASN A 119 0.56 -20.99 -20.75
C ASN A 119 0.61 -19.62 -20.09
N GLU A 120 -0.52 -18.94 -20.04
CA GLU A 120 -0.63 -17.62 -19.37
C GLU A 120 -0.47 -17.77 -17.86
N ILE A 121 -1.07 -18.78 -17.24
CA ILE A 121 -0.91 -19.07 -15.82
C ILE A 121 0.57 -19.29 -15.49
N ARG A 122 1.24 -20.19 -16.20
CA ARG A 122 2.67 -20.49 -15.99
C ARG A 122 3.54 -19.25 -16.18
N PHE A 123 3.25 -18.43 -17.17
CA PHE A 123 3.98 -17.18 -17.41
C PHE A 123 3.85 -16.24 -16.21
N ARG A 124 2.62 -15.95 -15.77
CA ARG A 124 2.34 -15.04 -14.65
C ARG A 124 2.90 -15.54 -13.32
N VAL A 125 2.78 -16.81 -13.04
CA VAL A 125 3.35 -17.44 -11.83
C VAL A 125 4.87 -17.28 -11.82
N LYS A 126 5.54 -17.62 -12.94
CA LYS A 126 6.99 -17.49 -13.05
C LYS A 126 7.46 -16.03 -12.88
N GLU A 127 6.78 -15.10 -13.53
CA GLU A 127 7.06 -13.67 -13.41
C GLU A 127 6.91 -13.19 -11.96
N ALA A 128 5.78 -13.52 -11.33
CA ALA A 128 5.49 -13.10 -9.96
C ALA A 128 6.48 -13.67 -8.94
N MET A 129 6.87 -14.95 -9.11
CA MET A 129 7.89 -15.59 -8.26
C MET A 129 9.25 -14.90 -8.39
N ALA A 130 9.67 -14.59 -9.62
CA ALA A 130 10.94 -13.91 -9.89
C ALA A 130 10.94 -12.47 -9.30
N LEU A 131 9.82 -11.74 -9.44
CA LEU A 131 9.66 -10.41 -8.87
C LEU A 131 9.80 -10.40 -7.34
N THR A 132 9.21 -11.38 -6.68
CA THR A 132 9.20 -11.48 -5.22
C THR A 132 10.36 -12.30 -4.66
N GLN A 133 11.20 -12.89 -5.52
CA GLN A 133 12.34 -13.74 -5.15
C GLN A 133 11.91 -14.93 -4.27
N CYS A 134 10.85 -15.62 -4.65
CA CYS A 134 10.35 -16.80 -3.94
C CYS A 134 10.42 -18.09 -4.77
N GLU A 135 11.22 -18.15 -5.87
CA GLU A 135 11.37 -19.32 -6.73
C GLU A 135 11.87 -20.55 -5.97
N TYR A 136 12.74 -20.34 -4.97
CA TYR A 136 13.26 -21.44 -4.14
C TYR A 136 12.20 -22.12 -3.27
N LEU A 137 11.05 -21.44 -3.07
CA LEU A 137 9.90 -21.96 -2.32
C LEU A 137 8.90 -22.71 -3.19
N ARG A 138 9.13 -22.80 -4.50
CA ARG A 138 8.17 -23.27 -5.50
C ARG A 138 7.39 -24.51 -5.07
N PHE A 139 8.08 -25.51 -4.54
CA PHE A 139 7.51 -26.78 -4.15
C PHE A 139 7.26 -26.93 -2.65
N HIS A 140 7.47 -25.88 -1.86
CA HIS A 140 7.21 -25.93 -0.43
C HIS A 140 5.71 -25.80 -0.15
N PRO A 141 5.20 -26.46 0.89
CA PRO A 141 3.84 -26.27 1.34
C PRO A 141 3.67 -24.85 1.91
N PRO A 142 2.60 -24.10 1.54
CA PRO A 142 2.36 -22.74 2.06
C PRO A 142 2.29 -22.67 3.58
N SER A 143 1.82 -23.74 4.24
CA SER A 143 1.69 -23.83 5.70
C SER A 143 3.04 -23.86 6.45
N THR A 144 4.15 -24.13 5.76
CA THR A 144 5.50 -24.23 6.36
C THR A 144 6.30 -22.93 6.26
N LEU A 145 5.77 -21.91 5.60
CA LEU A 145 6.46 -20.67 5.32
C LEU A 145 6.64 -19.82 6.59
N SER A 146 7.83 -19.24 6.73
CA SER A 146 8.05 -18.15 7.68
C SER A 146 7.20 -16.93 7.31
N GLY A 147 7.03 -16.00 8.26
CA GLY A 147 6.24 -14.78 8.01
C GLY A 147 6.73 -13.94 6.83
N GLY A 148 8.05 -13.84 6.63
CA GLY A 148 8.63 -13.10 5.51
C GLY A 148 8.46 -13.84 4.18
N GLU A 149 8.57 -15.16 4.15
CA GLU A 149 8.32 -16.00 2.98
C GLU A 149 6.84 -15.97 2.58
N ALA A 150 5.94 -16.13 3.54
CA ALA A 150 4.50 -16.01 3.30
C ALA A 150 4.14 -14.63 2.73
N GLN A 151 4.78 -13.56 3.23
CA GLN A 151 4.57 -12.21 2.70
C GLN A 151 4.98 -12.09 1.23
N ARG A 152 6.13 -12.67 0.85
CA ARG A 152 6.59 -12.70 -0.55
C ARG A 152 5.62 -13.48 -1.44
N VAL A 153 5.12 -14.62 -0.95
CA VAL A 153 4.17 -15.46 -1.68
C VAL A 153 2.84 -14.75 -1.88
N VAL A 154 2.29 -14.11 -0.84
CA VAL A 154 1.03 -13.35 -0.96
C VAL A 154 1.18 -12.17 -1.93
N ILE A 155 2.31 -11.46 -1.89
CA ILE A 155 2.58 -10.40 -2.87
C ILE A 155 2.69 -11.00 -4.28
N ALA A 156 3.34 -12.17 -4.45
CA ALA A 156 3.41 -12.87 -5.73
C ALA A 156 2.01 -13.25 -6.25
N SER A 157 1.15 -13.80 -5.40
CA SER A 157 -0.25 -14.15 -5.75
C SER A 157 -1.02 -12.92 -6.23
N ALA A 158 -0.85 -11.77 -5.55
CA ALA A 158 -1.46 -10.51 -5.97
C ALA A 158 -0.93 -10.00 -7.33
N LEU A 159 0.40 -10.08 -7.56
CA LEU A 159 1.02 -9.67 -8.82
C LEU A 159 0.66 -10.59 -10.00
N ALA A 160 0.52 -11.90 -9.77
CA ALA A 160 0.10 -12.87 -10.79
C ALA A 160 -1.30 -12.59 -11.36
N MET A 161 -2.13 -11.84 -10.64
CA MET A 161 -3.42 -11.37 -11.13
C MET A 161 -3.30 -10.27 -12.19
N HIS A 162 -2.12 -9.68 -12.40
CA HIS A 162 -1.89 -8.50 -13.25
C HIS A 162 -2.83 -7.33 -12.92
N PRO A 163 -2.88 -6.90 -11.65
CA PRO A 163 -3.84 -5.89 -11.21
C PRO A 163 -3.59 -4.53 -11.86
N LYS A 164 -4.65 -3.76 -12.04
CA LYS A 164 -4.56 -2.33 -12.42
C LYS A 164 -4.45 -1.42 -11.19
N LEU A 165 -4.83 -1.94 -10.02
CA LEU A 165 -4.68 -1.28 -8.73
C LEU A 165 -4.17 -2.28 -7.70
N LEU A 166 -2.99 -2.02 -7.15
CA LEU A 166 -2.38 -2.79 -6.08
C LEU A 166 -2.44 -1.95 -4.78
N LEU A 167 -3.07 -2.52 -3.77
CA LEU A 167 -3.21 -1.93 -2.43
C LEU A 167 -2.30 -2.71 -1.48
N LEU A 168 -1.39 -2.03 -0.80
CA LEU A 168 -0.39 -2.63 0.08
C LEU A 168 -0.58 -2.08 1.50
N ASP A 169 -1.29 -2.83 2.36
CA ASP A 169 -1.57 -2.43 3.74
C ASP A 169 -0.54 -3.04 4.70
N GLU A 170 0.44 -2.23 5.10
CA GLU A 170 1.60 -2.64 5.90
C GLU A 170 2.27 -3.92 5.37
N ALA A 171 2.25 -4.08 4.05
CA ALA A 171 2.61 -5.31 3.34
C ALA A 171 4.11 -5.66 3.41
N PHE A 172 4.94 -4.79 3.96
CA PHE A 172 6.38 -5.03 4.10
C PHE A 172 6.82 -5.29 5.55
N SER A 173 5.88 -5.27 6.49
CA SER A 173 6.17 -5.33 7.94
C SER A 173 6.88 -6.62 8.41
N ARG A 174 6.80 -7.70 7.62
CA ARG A 174 7.45 -9.00 7.93
C ARG A 174 8.81 -9.18 7.25
N LEU A 175 9.25 -8.19 6.48
CA LEU A 175 10.51 -8.25 5.73
C LEU A 175 11.60 -7.44 6.42
N THR A 176 12.86 -7.84 6.20
CA THR A 176 14.00 -7.02 6.63
C THR A 176 14.07 -5.73 5.80
N PRO A 177 14.69 -4.65 6.29
CA PRO A 177 14.78 -3.38 5.56
C PRO A 177 15.37 -3.51 4.15
N ASN A 178 16.43 -4.31 3.99
CA ASN A 178 17.05 -4.56 2.69
C ASN A 178 16.11 -5.32 1.74
N ALA A 179 15.45 -6.36 2.23
CA ALA A 179 14.47 -7.12 1.44
C ALA A 179 13.28 -6.25 1.04
N THR A 180 12.82 -5.38 1.93
CA THR A 180 11.76 -4.40 1.65
C THR A 180 12.17 -3.48 0.52
N GLN A 181 13.34 -2.85 0.61
CA GLN A 181 13.82 -1.92 -0.42
C GLN A 181 13.95 -2.59 -1.79
N GLN A 182 14.53 -3.79 -1.85
CA GLN A 182 14.66 -4.53 -3.09
C GLN A 182 13.30 -4.89 -3.70
N LEU A 183 12.37 -5.37 -2.90
CA LEU A 183 11.03 -5.73 -3.36
C LEU A 183 10.25 -4.51 -3.85
N GLN A 184 10.32 -3.40 -3.15
CA GLN A 184 9.70 -2.14 -3.55
C GLN A 184 10.21 -1.64 -4.92
N LEU A 185 11.52 -1.70 -5.17
CA LEU A 185 12.09 -1.35 -6.46
C LEU A 185 11.57 -2.26 -7.59
N ARG A 186 11.45 -3.56 -7.33
CA ARG A 186 10.91 -4.52 -8.30
C ARG A 186 9.42 -4.28 -8.57
N ILE A 187 8.62 -4.01 -7.54
CA ILE A 187 7.21 -3.64 -7.69
C ILE A 187 7.09 -2.33 -8.48
N LYS A 188 7.98 -1.37 -8.26
CA LYS A 188 7.99 -0.10 -9.01
C LYS A 188 8.24 -0.32 -10.51
N HIS A 189 9.17 -1.21 -10.85
CA HIS A 189 9.45 -1.58 -12.23
C HIS A 189 8.23 -2.28 -12.87
N TYR A 190 7.71 -3.32 -12.22
CA TYR A 190 6.50 -4.02 -12.63
C TYR A 190 5.31 -3.08 -12.84
N ALA A 191 5.06 -2.20 -11.88
CA ALA A 191 3.94 -1.26 -11.95
C ALA A 191 4.05 -0.31 -13.16
N LYS A 192 5.27 0.11 -13.49
CA LYS A 192 5.53 0.93 -14.69
C LYS A 192 5.24 0.17 -15.97
N GLU A 193 5.69 -1.09 -16.09
CA GLU A 193 5.49 -1.94 -17.27
C GLU A 193 4.01 -2.28 -17.48
N HIS A 194 3.31 -2.65 -16.42
CA HIS A 194 1.90 -3.06 -16.47
C HIS A 194 0.90 -1.90 -16.32
N LYS A 195 1.38 -0.65 -16.19
CA LYS A 195 0.56 0.55 -15.89
C LYS A 195 -0.33 0.33 -14.66
N CYS A 196 0.21 -0.38 -13.65
CA CYS A 196 -0.46 -0.64 -12.38
C CYS A 196 -0.32 0.58 -11.47
N SER A 197 -1.40 1.05 -10.90
CA SER A 197 -1.38 2.05 -9.84
C SER A 197 -1.16 1.37 -8.49
N VAL A 198 -0.42 2.03 -7.60
CA VAL A 198 -0.10 1.45 -6.29
C VAL A 198 -0.48 2.42 -5.18
N VAL A 199 -1.23 1.93 -4.20
CA VAL A 199 -1.50 2.67 -2.95
C VAL A 199 -0.88 1.90 -1.80
N ILE A 200 0.00 2.57 -1.07
CA ILE A 200 0.71 2.00 0.08
C ILE A 200 0.15 2.64 1.34
N PHE A 201 -0.28 1.82 2.27
CA PHE A 201 -0.74 2.23 3.59
C PHE A 201 0.34 1.86 4.60
N GLU A 202 0.89 2.86 5.28
CA GLU A 202 1.98 2.66 6.23
C GLU A 202 1.77 3.47 7.51
N ARG A 203 2.28 2.94 8.63
CA ARG A 203 2.30 3.64 9.91
C ARG A 203 3.63 4.31 10.19
N ASN A 204 4.68 3.92 9.48
CA ASN A 204 6.03 4.43 9.62
C ASN A 204 6.39 5.26 8.40
N LEU A 205 7.11 6.36 8.62
CA LEU A 205 7.56 7.22 7.54
C LEU A 205 8.46 6.47 6.55
N LEU A 206 9.36 5.64 7.09
CA LEU A 206 10.25 4.81 6.31
C LEU A 206 9.72 3.36 6.23
N PRO A 207 9.90 2.69 5.13
CA PRO A 207 10.62 3.09 3.91
C PRO A 207 9.74 3.78 2.84
N ALA A 208 8.48 4.08 3.14
CA ALA A 208 7.48 4.50 2.16
C ALA A 208 7.77 5.87 1.50
N ILE A 209 8.47 6.75 2.20
CA ILE A 209 8.73 8.12 1.77
C ILE A 209 9.47 8.24 0.42
N SER A 210 10.27 7.26 0.04
CA SER A 210 11.02 7.26 -1.23
C SER A 210 10.25 6.71 -2.42
N LEU A 211 9.02 6.21 -2.20
CA LEU A 211 8.27 5.47 -3.21
C LEU A 211 7.34 6.32 -4.05
N SER A 212 6.88 7.43 -3.52
CA SER A 212 5.91 8.31 -4.17
C SER A 212 6.28 9.77 -3.99
N GLU A 213 5.73 10.62 -4.84
CA GLU A 213 5.74 12.07 -4.70
C GLU A 213 4.40 12.58 -4.11
N GLN A 214 3.41 11.71 -4.01
CA GLN A 214 2.08 12.01 -3.48
C GLN A 214 1.85 11.29 -2.17
N PHE A 215 1.46 12.06 -1.17
CA PHE A 215 1.19 11.59 0.19
C PHE A 215 -0.18 12.03 0.67
N LEU A 216 -0.75 11.20 1.53
CA LEU A 216 -1.97 11.52 2.28
C LEU A 216 -1.74 11.12 3.73
N LEU A 217 -2.05 12.00 4.65
CA LEU A 217 -2.02 11.74 6.07
C LEU A 217 -3.44 11.50 6.57
N LEU A 218 -3.68 10.30 7.10
CA LEU A 218 -4.99 9.86 7.60
C LEU A 218 -5.00 9.86 9.13
N GLU A 219 -6.00 10.50 9.72
CA GLU A 219 -6.20 10.55 11.17
C GLU A 219 -7.69 10.38 11.47
N ALA A 220 -8.04 9.44 12.34
CA ALA A 220 -9.43 9.18 12.75
C ALA A 220 -10.41 9.07 11.55
N GLY A 221 -10.02 8.34 10.50
CA GLY A 221 -10.82 8.13 9.29
C GLY A 221 -10.89 9.32 8.33
N LYS A 222 -10.23 10.44 8.62
CA LYS A 222 -10.29 11.67 7.81
C LYS A 222 -8.93 12.04 7.25
N ILE A 223 -8.93 12.77 6.13
CA ILE A 223 -7.69 13.34 5.59
C ILE A 223 -7.28 14.54 6.45
N LYS A 224 -6.11 14.44 7.08
CA LYS A 224 -5.50 15.54 7.84
C LYS A 224 -4.68 16.46 6.93
N ALA A 225 -3.91 15.88 6.01
CA ALA A 225 -3.10 16.59 5.03
C ALA A 225 -2.92 15.74 3.77
N LYS A 226 -2.70 16.39 2.62
CA LYS A 226 -2.37 15.72 1.36
C LYS A 226 -1.49 16.59 0.49
N GLY A 227 -0.66 15.98 -0.34
CA GLY A 227 0.22 16.66 -1.30
C GLY A 227 1.61 16.04 -1.37
N THR A 228 2.61 16.87 -1.59
CA THR A 228 4.02 16.47 -1.54
C THR A 228 4.48 16.22 -0.10
N LEU A 229 5.68 15.66 0.07
CA LEU A 229 6.27 15.46 1.39
C LEU A 229 6.34 16.78 2.18
N ASP A 230 6.79 17.86 1.53
CA ASP A 230 6.86 19.18 2.16
C ASP A 230 5.50 19.66 2.69
N SER A 231 4.44 19.38 1.93
CA SER A 231 3.06 19.79 2.31
C SER A 231 2.52 19.05 3.53
N ILE A 232 2.89 17.78 3.71
CA ILE A 232 2.41 16.97 4.83
C ILE A 232 3.35 16.99 6.04
N PHE A 233 4.61 17.36 5.84
CA PHE A 233 5.69 17.29 6.83
C PHE A 233 5.34 17.95 8.18
N PRO A 234 4.75 19.15 8.24
CA PRO A 234 4.39 19.79 9.50
C PRO A 234 3.38 19.00 10.35
N PHE A 235 2.60 18.13 9.70
CA PHE A 235 1.52 17.37 10.35
C PHE A 235 1.93 15.94 10.70
N LEU A 236 3.09 15.45 10.19
CA LEU A 236 3.52 14.07 10.33
C LEU A 236 3.72 13.67 11.78
N PHE A 237 4.46 14.46 12.54
CA PHE A 237 5.00 14.10 13.85
C PHE A 237 3.94 14.05 14.95
N SER A 238 2.78 14.66 14.73
CA SER A 238 1.61 14.52 15.60
C SER A 238 0.77 13.27 15.30
N THR A 239 1.03 12.59 14.18
CA THR A 239 0.17 11.51 13.67
C THR A 239 0.90 10.17 13.59
N ILE A 240 2.19 10.18 13.26
CA ILE A 240 3.00 8.97 13.11
C ILE A 240 4.32 9.08 13.88
N ASN A 241 4.89 7.92 14.24
CA ASN A 241 6.25 7.88 14.76
C ASN A 241 7.26 7.98 13.60
N ALA A 242 8.19 8.91 13.74
CA ALA A 242 9.30 9.06 12.80
C ALA A 242 10.64 8.78 13.52
N PRO A 243 11.68 8.30 12.80
CA PRO A 243 13.00 8.13 13.35
C PRO A 243 13.59 9.43 13.90
N ASP A 244 14.48 9.35 14.90
CA ASP A 244 15.05 10.50 15.61
C ASP A 244 15.67 11.55 14.69
N ALA A 245 16.35 11.14 13.62
CA ALA A 245 16.90 12.05 12.64
C ALA A 245 15.84 12.91 11.94
N TRP A 246 14.66 12.35 11.69
CA TRP A 246 13.53 13.07 11.11
C TRP A 246 12.84 14.00 12.13
N GLN A 247 12.80 13.59 13.39
CA GLN A 247 12.32 14.44 14.49
C GLN A 247 13.26 15.64 14.68
N ALA A 248 14.58 15.42 14.61
CA ALA A 248 15.57 16.48 14.65
C ALA A 248 15.42 17.47 13.47
N LEU A 249 15.19 16.95 12.25
CA LEU A 249 14.89 17.80 11.09
C LEU A 249 13.64 18.65 11.33
N HIS A 250 12.58 18.06 11.85
CA HIS A 250 11.35 18.76 12.16
C HIS A 250 11.59 19.90 13.16
N TRP A 251 12.32 19.61 14.25
CA TRP A 251 12.70 20.62 15.24
C TRP A 251 13.51 21.77 14.62
N LEU A 252 14.46 21.48 13.74
CA LEU A 252 15.27 22.49 13.04
C LEU A 252 14.39 23.38 12.14
N ILE A 253 13.42 22.79 11.45
CA ILE A 253 12.47 23.54 10.59
C ILE A 253 11.60 24.46 11.45
N GLU A 254 11.00 23.95 12.53
CA GLU A 254 10.13 24.74 13.42
C GLU A 254 10.87 25.90 14.10
N ASN A 255 12.14 25.75 14.38
CA ASN A 255 12.97 26.79 14.99
C ASN A 255 13.73 27.66 13.96
N HIS A 256 13.35 27.59 12.68
CA HIS A 256 13.95 28.39 11.60
C HIS A 256 15.46 28.21 11.42
N HIS A 257 16.00 27.06 11.80
CA HIS A 257 17.42 26.73 11.62
C HIS A 257 17.69 25.90 10.36
N TRP A 258 16.67 25.56 9.57
CA TRP A 258 16.77 24.76 8.37
C TRP A 258 16.18 25.50 7.16
N ASP A 259 17.02 25.80 6.19
CA ASP A 259 16.69 26.52 4.94
C ASP A 259 16.66 25.66 3.68
N LYS A 260 16.95 24.34 3.84
CA LYS A 260 17.02 23.37 2.73
C LYS A 260 15.69 22.65 2.53
N ASN A 261 15.49 22.13 1.32
CA ASN A 261 14.33 21.29 1.00
C ASN A 261 14.34 20.01 1.84
N ILE A 262 13.14 19.48 2.12
CA ILE A 262 12.97 18.19 2.79
C ILE A 262 13.38 17.08 1.81
N VAL A 263 14.30 16.24 2.24
CA VAL A 263 14.79 15.10 1.46
C VAL A 263 13.91 13.87 1.67
N ASN A 264 13.94 12.93 0.74
CA ASN A 264 13.03 11.78 0.72
C ASN A 264 13.67 10.44 1.10
N ASN A 265 14.85 10.45 1.72
CA ASN A 265 15.50 9.24 2.22
C ASN A 265 16.57 9.57 3.27
N ASP A 266 16.89 8.58 4.13
CA ASP A 266 17.85 8.73 5.23
C ASP A 266 19.26 9.12 4.80
N LYS A 267 19.73 8.57 3.67
CA LYS A 267 21.09 8.88 3.18
C LYS A 267 21.22 10.33 2.78
N ALA A 268 20.22 10.87 2.08
CA ALA A 268 20.17 12.27 1.71
C ALA A 268 20.03 13.16 2.95
N LEU A 269 19.23 12.74 3.94
CA LEU A 269 19.09 13.45 5.21
C LEU A 269 20.41 13.52 5.98
N LEU A 270 21.14 12.43 6.11
CA LEU A 270 22.44 12.40 6.77
C LEU A 270 23.48 13.28 6.05
N ASN A 271 23.48 13.31 4.72
CA ASN A 271 24.34 14.19 3.96
C ASN A 271 23.97 15.67 4.17
N ALA A 272 22.68 15.98 4.16
CA ALA A 272 22.20 17.35 4.40
C ALA A 272 22.56 17.84 5.82
N PHE A 273 22.51 16.98 6.84
CA PHE A 273 23.00 17.31 8.18
C PHE A 273 24.50 17.56 8.23
N LYS A 274 25.32 16.74 7.55
CA LYS A 274 26.77 16.97 7.47
C LYS A 274 27.09 18.33 6.87
N GLU A 275 26.45 18.70 5.76
CA GLU A 275 26.62 20.01 5.15
C GLU A 275 26.15 21.15 6.07
N PHE A 276 25.04 20.97 6.77
CA PHE A 276 24.50 21.93 7.73
C PHE A 276 25.52 22.20 8.87
N TYR A 277 26.11 21.16 9.45
CA TYR A 277 27.12 21.30 10.50
C TYR A 277 28.39 22.00 10.02
N VAL A 278 28.83 21.77 8.78
CA VAL A 278 30.00 22.43 8.21
C VAL A 278 29.78 23.92 7.97
N THR A 279 28.55 24.31 7.63
CA THR A 279 28.22 25.75 7.39
C THR A 279 27.87 26.50 8.66
N ALA A 280 27.61 25.79 9.78
CA ALA A 280 27.29 26.41 11.08
C ALA A 280 28.53 26.64 11.96
N GLN A 281 29.71 26.23 11.52
CA GLN A 281 31.01 26.53 12.10
C GLN A 281 31.69 27.70 11.38
#